data_751c47621b3313d816e395ceb4c334cf
#
_entry.id   751c47621b3313d816e395ceb4c334cf
#
_cell.length_a   1.000
_cell.length_b   1.000
_cell.length_c   1.000
_cell.angle_alpha   90.00
_cell.angle_beta   90.00
_cell.angle_gamma   90.00
#
_symmetry.space_group_name_H-M   'P 1'
#
loop_
_entity.id
_entity.type
_entity.pdbx_description
1 polymer ?
#
loop_
_entity_poly.entity_id
_entity_poly.type
_entity_poly.pdbx_seq_one_letter_code
_entity_poly.pdbx_strand_id
1 'polypeptide(L)'
;MKALRFVSLIILCAAPICSAIAQQNGQLGQNAALRYWSAFAEMQDSAVTDQQAKELNAILDGTAPYSDLKYRELAEKNRPAVETMARGTAIPNCDWGIDYAIGPDAPVEYARRALALGRLNVLYAFRLLQNGDKDGAVRMLRRTLLT
;
A
#
# COMPACT_ATOMS: atom_id res chain seq x y z
N MET A 1 -53.96 -24.16 0.73
CA MET A 1 -52.97 -24.41 1.76
C MET A 1 -51.64 -25.02 1.22
N LYS A 2 -51.31 -24.93 -0.09
CA LYS A 2 -50.04 -25.45 -0.65
C LYS A 2 -49.03 -24.38 -1.06
N ALA A 3 -49.41 -23.11 -1.12
CA ALA A 3 -48.53 -22.00 -1.55
C ALA A 3 -47.60 -21.48 -0.44
N LEU A 4 -47.92 -21.70 0.85
CA LEU A 4 -47.19 -21.15 1.98
C LEU A 4 -45.90 -21.91 2.34
N ARG A 5 -45.74 -23.15 1.86
CA ARG A 5 -44.55 -24.01 2.13
C ARG A 5 -43.35 -23.72 1.20
N PHE A 6 -43.58 -23.14 0.03
CA PHE A 6 -42.51 -22.85 -0.94
C PHE A 6 -41.72 -21.56 -0.58
N VAL A 7 -42.34 -20.59 0.09
CA VAL A 7 -41.69 -19.33 0.45
C VAL A 7 -40.69 -19.53 1.60
N SER A 8 -40.98 -20.46 2.53
CA SER A 8 -40.06 -20.75 3.65
C SER A 8 -38.75 -21.45 3.23
N LEU A 9 -38.74 -22.18 2.12
CA LEU A 9 -37.56 -22.92 1.67
C LEU A 9 -36.51 -22.02 0.99
N ILE A 10 -36.97 -20.92 0.37
CA ILE A 10 -36.07 -19.95 -0.31
C ILE A 10 -35.33 -19.05 0.68
N ILE A 11 -35.93 -18.73 1.80
CA ILE A 11 -35.33 -17.87 2.84
C ILE A 11 -34.21 -18.62 3.59
N LEU A 12 -34.28 -19.94 3.73
CA LEU A 12 -33.29 -20.74 4.46
C LEU A 12 -31.96 -20.93 3.72
N CYS A 13 -31.94 -20.80 2.38
CA CYS A 13 -30.72 -20.94 1.58
C CYS A 13 -29.90 -19.65 1.43
N ALA A 14 -30.48 -18.48 1.74
CA ALA A 14 -29.77 -17.20 1.57
C ALA A 14 -28.87 -16.81 2.78
N ALA A 15 -29.15 -17.33 3.97
CA ALA A 15 -28.43 -17.00 5.19
C ALA A 15 -26.93 -17.45 5.20
N PRO A 16 -26.54 -18.65 4.71
CA PRO A 16 -25.13 -19.06 4.76
C PRO A 16 -24.24 -18.30 3.76
N ILE A 17 -24.80 -17.82 2.65
CA ILE A 17 -24.01 -17.11 1.62
C ILE A 17 -23.60 -15.72 2.12
N CYS A 18 -24.47 -15.00 2.81
CA CYS A 18 -24.12 -13.70 3.38
C CYS A 18 -23.04 -13.80 4.49
N SER A 19 -23.05 -14.87 5.28
CA SER A 19 -22.05 -15.09 6.32
C SER A 19 -20.66 -15.39 5.76
N ALA A 20 -20.58 -16.13 4.66
CA ALA A 20 -19.31 -16.44 4.00
C ALA A 20 -18.67 -15.20 3.37
N ILE A 21 -19.45 -14.32 2.76
CA ILE A 21 -18.97 -13.05 2.18
C ILE A 21 -18.51 -12.10 3.28
N ALA A 22 -19.21 -12.02 4.40
CA ALA A 22 -18.83 -11.19 5.53
C ALA A 22 -17.51 -11.67 6.19
N GLN A 23 -17.28 -12.98 6.28
CA GLN A 23 -16.04 -13.57 6.79
C GLN A 23 -14.85 -13.34 5.85
N GLN A 24 -15.03 -13.45 4.54
CA GLN A 24 -13.99 -13.13 3.56
C GLN A 24 -13.59 -11.65 3.61
N ASN A 25 -14.56 -10.74 3.72
CA ASN A 25 -14.28 -9.31 3.86
C ASN A 25 -13.56 -8.96 5.17
N GLY A 26 -13.80 -9.69 6.26
CA GLY A 26 -13.08 -9.55 7.51
C GLY A 26 -11.61 -9.98 7.40
N GLN A 27 -11.32 -11.04 6.66
CA GLN A 27 -9.94 -11.51 6.43
C GLN A 27 -9.15 -10.58 5.48
N LEU A 28 -9.79 -10.02 4.45
CA LEU A 28 -9.18 -9.05 3.55
C LEU A 28 -8.72 -7.78 4.27
N GLY A 29 -9.41 -7.36 5.34
CA GLY A 29 -9.02 -6.22 6.17
C GLY A 29 -7.86 -6.48 7.12
N GLN A 30 -7.46 -7.74 7.33
CA GLN A 30 -6.45 -8.15 8.32
C GLN A 30 -5.07 -8.45 7.73
N ASN A 31 -4.90 -8.38 6.39
CA ASN A 31 -3.63 -8.62 5.74
C ASN A 31 -3.09 -7.33 5.09
N ALA A 32 -2.00 -6.81 5.63
CA ALA A 32 -1.33 -5.61 5.12
C ALA A 32 -0.88 -5.75 3.67
N ALA A 33 -0.47 -6.95 3.22
CA ALA A 33 -0.04 -7.17 1.84
C ALA A 33 -1.10 -6.77 0.82
N LEU A 34 -2.39 -6.96 1.11
CA LEU A 34 -3.49 -6.55 0.22
C LEU A 34 -3.58 -5.02 0.12
N ARG A 35 -3.28 -4.29 1.19
CA ARG A 35 -3.20 -2.81 1.17
C ARG A 35 -2.01 -2.34 0.36
N TYR A 36 -0.86 -3.03 0.47
CA TYR A 36 0.30 -2.72 -0.35
C TYR A 36 0.05 -3.01 -1.83
N TRP A 37 -0.63 -4.12 -2.18
CA TRP A 37 -1.05 -4.37 -3.56
C TRP A 37 -1.98 -3.28 -4.10
N SER A 38 -2.92 -2.79 -3.29
CA SER A 38 -3.76 -1.65 -3.65
C SER A 38 -2.93 -0.39 -3.88
N ALA A 39 -1.98 -0.10 -2.98
CA ALA A 39 -1.07 1.02 -3.14
C ALA A 39 -0.21 0.90 -4.42
N PHE A 40 0.26 -0.31 -4.76
CA PHE A 40 1.00 -0.54 -6.00
C PHE A 40 0.16 -0.29 -7.25
N ALA A 41 -1.14 -0.58 -7.21
CA ALA A 41 -2.07 -0.31 -8.30
C ALA A 41 -2.38 1.19 -8.45
N GLU A 42 -2.32 1.95 -7.35
CA GLU A 42 -2.54 3.40 -7.34
C GLU A 42 -1.31 4.20 -7.77
N MET A 43 -0.10 3.60 -7.81
CA MET A 43 1.11 4.31 -8.24
C MET A 43 1.02 4.76 -9.69
N GLN A 44 1.30 6.03 -9.93
CA GLN A 44 1.34 6.67 -11.24
C GLN A 44 2.77 7.09 -11.56
N ASP A 45 3.22 6.84 -12.81
CA ASP A 45 4.58 7.18 -13.27
C ASP A 45 5.69 6.69 -12.32
N SER A 46 5.41 5.57 -11.66
CA SER A 46 6.23 5.00 -10.59
C SER A 46 7.56 4.39 -11.08
N ALA A 47 7.80 4.38 -12.38
CA ALA A 47 9.10 4.18 -12.94
C ALA A 47 9.98 5.40 -12.58
N VAL A 48 10.33 5.48 -11.30
CA VAL A 48 11.46 6.31 -10.87
C VAL A 48 12.64 5.81 -11.69
N THR A 49 13.06 6.58 -12.68
CA THR A 49 14.20 6.22 -13.53
C THR A 49 15.42 5.99 -12.65
N ASP A 50 16.38 5.23 -13.13
CA ASP A 50 17.65 5.02 -12.38
C ASP A 50 18.32 6.34 -12.02
N GLN A 51 18.18 7.36 -12.87
CA GLN A 51 18.69 8.71 -12.60
C GLN A 51 17.94 9.36 -11.42
N GLN A 52 16.61 9.30 -11.41
CA GLN A 52 15.81 9.80 -10.29
C GLN A 52 16.10 9.04 -9.00
N ALA A 53 16.32 7.72 -9.08
CA ALA A 53 16.69 6.91 -7.93
C ALA A 53 18.05 7.34 -7.33
N LYS A 54 19.05 7.62 -8.18
CA LYS A 54 20.38 8.13 -7.74
C LYS A 54 20.24 9.50 -7.07
N GLU A 55 19.47 10.40 -7.66
CA GLU A 55 19.23 11.72 -7.08
C GLU A 55 18.50 11.66 -5.73
N LEU A 56 17.49 10.77 -5.61
CA LEU A 56 16.79 10.56 -4.35
C LEU A 56 17.70 10.02 -3.26
N ASN A 57 18.58 9.07 -3.59
CA ASN A 57 19.59 8.59 -2.67
C ASN A 57 20.52 9.73 -2.24
N ALA A 58 20.98 10.57 -3.16
CA ALA A 58 21.81 11.73 -2.83
C ALA A 58 21.09 12.73 -1.90
N ILE A 59 19.77 12.93 -2.06
CA ILE A 59 18.96 13.76 -1.15
C ILE A 59 18.87 13.08 0.23
N LEU A 60 18.64 11.78 0.28
CA LEU A 60 18.58 11.01 1.54
C LEU A 60 19.90 11.04 2.30
N ASP A 61 21.01 10.93 1.59
CA ASP A 61 22.36 10.98 2.14
C ASP A 61 22.80 12.41 2.51
N GLY A 62 21.95 13.41 2.25
CA GLY A 62 22.25 14.82 2.51
C GLY A 62 23.30 15.44 1.58
N THR A 63 23.66 14.73 0.49
CA THR A 63 24.66 15.19 -0.50
C THR A 63 24.05 16.06 -1.60
N ALA A 64 22.72 16.05 -1.75
CA ALA A 64 21.96 16.92 -2.66
C ALA A 64 20.76 17.55 -1.97
N PRO A 65 20.40 18.81 -2.29
CA PRO A 65 19.22 19.45 -1.74
C PRO A 65 17.94 18.90 -2.40
N TYR A 66 16.86 18.80 -1.61
CA TYR A 66 15.53 18.51 -2.15
C TYR A 66 15.01 19.71 -2.95
N SER A 67 14.40 19.47 -4.11
CA SER A 67 13.76 20.47 -4.95
C SER A 67 12.26 20.18 -5.11
N ASP A 68 11.42 20.95 -4.44
CA ASP A 68 9.95 20.83 -4.59
C ASP A 68 9.50 21.11 -6.02
N LEU A 69 10.14 22.08 -6.70
CA LEU A 69 9.83 22.38 -8.11
C LEU A 69 9.97 21.15 -9.02
N LYS A 70 10.97 20.31 -8.74
CA LYS A 70 11.26 19.10 -9.54
C LYS A 70 10.34 17.94 -9.21
N TYR A 71 10.01 17.75 -7.93
CA TYR A 71 9.36 16.53 -7.45
C TYR A 71 7.92 16.69 -7.00
N ARG A 72 7.39 17.92 -6.96
CA ARG A 72 6.01 18.21 -6.53
C ARG A 72 4.97 17.39 -7.26
N GLU A 73 5.04 17.40 -8.59
CA GLU A 73 4.06 16.72 -9.43
C GLU A 73 4.07 15.21 -9.18
N LEU A 74 5.26 14.59 -9.14
CA LEU A 74 5.43 13.17 -8.86
C LEU A 74 4.90 12.81 -7.47
N ALA A 75 5.20 13.63 -6.45
CA ALA A 75 4.73 13.42 -5.09
C ALA A 75 3.21 13.52 -4.98
N GLU A 76 2.58 14.54 -5.62
CA GLU A 76 1.13 14.72 -5.56
C GLU A 76 0.36 13.64 -6.32
N LYS A 77 0.83 13.26 -7.52
CA LYS A 77 0.21 12.15 -8.28
C LYS A 77 0.19 10.86 -7.48
N ASN A 78 1.22 10.61 -6.68
CA ASN A 78 1.37 9.37 -5.91
C ASN A 78 0.91 9.49 -4.46
N ARG A 79 0.37 10.63 -4.03
CA ARG A 79 -0.18 10.79 -2.68
C ARG A 79 -1.22 9.72 -2.31
N PRO A 80 -2.19 9.34 -3.18
CA PRO A 80 -3.13 8.26 -2.86
C PRO A 80 -2.44 6.94 -2.54
N ALA A 81 -1.45 6.53 -3.34
CA ALA A 81 -0.68 5.30 -3.12
C ALA A 81 0.07 5.32 -1.77
N VAL A 82 0.71 6.46 -1.44
CA VAL A 82 1.41 6.64 -0.17
C VAL A 82 0.44 6.61 1.02
N GLU A 83 -0.73 7.22 0.91
CA GLU A 83 -1.77 7.18 1.94
C GLU A 83 -2.35 5.76 2.12
N THR A 84 -2.53 5.01 1.02
CA THR A 84 -2.98 3.61 1.06
C THR A 84 -1.93 2.72 1.72
N MET A 85 -0.65 2.89 1.39
CA MET A 85 0.47 2.25 2.10
C MET A 85 0.42 2.55 3.60
N ALA A 86 0.24 3.82 3.95
CA ALA A 86 0.17 4.26 5.34
C ALA A 86 -0.97 3.58 6.13
N ARG A 87 -2.08 3.27 5.49
CA ARG A 87 -3.15 2.47 6.11
C ARG A 87 -2.75 1.00 6.28
N GLY A 88 -1.92 0.47 5.36
CA GLY A 88 -1.37 -0.89 5.44
C GLY A 88 -0.47 -1.08 6.67
N THR A 89 0.36 -0.08 7.00
CA THR A 89 1.28 -0.18 8.16
C THR A 89 0.59 -0.28 9.52
N ALA A 90 -0.69 0.02 9.60
CA ALA A 90 -1.49 -0.15 10.81
C ALA A 90 -2.00 -1.59 11.00
N ILE A 91 -1.85 -2.46 10.01
CA ILE A 91 -2.30 -3.85 10.03
C ILE A 91 -1.13 -4.73 10.50
N PRO A 92 -1.27 -5.46 11.61
CA PRO A 92 -0.13 -6.19 12.20
C PRO A 92 0.28 -7.45 11.42
N ASN A 93 -0.63 -8.00 10.60
CA ASN A 93 -0.37 -9.19 9.80
C ASN A 93 -0.06 -8.80 8.35
N CYS A 94 1.07 -9.29 7.81
CA CYS A 94 1.47 -9.06 6.44
C CYS A 94 1.90 -10.39 5.80
N ASP A 95 0.99 -11.03 5.10
CA ASP A 95 1.25 -12.27 4.37
C ASP A 95 1.20 -12.00 2.86
N TRP A 96 2.35 -12.11 2.21
CA TRP A 96 2.50 -11.92 0.77
C TRP A 96 2.08 -13.13 -0.06
N GLY A 97 1.71 -14.24 0.57
CA GLY A 97 1.36 -15.49 -0.11
C GLY A 97 2.55 -16.14 -0.82
N ILE A 98 3.77 -15.94 -0.32
CA ILE A 98 4.97 -16.50 -0.91
C ILE A 98 5.14 -17.94 -0.42
N ASP A 99 5.34 -18.85 -1.37
CA ASP A 99 5.75 -20.21 -1.06
C ASP A 99 7.28 -20.24 -0.80
N TYR A 100 7.65 -20.15 0.46
CA TYR A 100 9.06 -20.22 0.90
C TYR A 100 9.69 -21.60 0.69
N ALA A 101 8.90 -22.65 0.42
CA ALA A 101 9.44 -23.98 0.10
C ALA A 101 10.18 -24.01 -1.26
N ILE A 102 9.90 -23.04 -2.14
CA ILE A 102 10.64 -22.85 -3.40
C ILE A 102 12.09 -22.40 -3.13
N GLY A 103 12.37 -21.86 -1.95
CA GLY A 103 13.71 -21.37 -1.57
C GLY A 103 14.09 -20.05 -2.25
N PRO A 104 15.39 -19.87 -2.65
CA PRO A 104 15.87 -18.60 -3.21
C PRO A 104 15.18 -18.15 -4.50
N ASP A 105 14.56 -19.08 -5.22
CA ASP A 105 13.87 -18.81 -6.49
C ASP A 105 12.42 -18.36 -6.30
N ALA A 106 11.97 -18.19 -5.05
CA ALA A 106 10.63 -17.68 -4.76
C ALA A 106 10.45 -16.28 -5.40
N PRO A 107 9.35 -16.04 -6.15
CA PRO A 107 9.15 -14.77 -6.83
C PRO A 107 8.91 -13.65 -5.82
N VAL A 108 9.71 -12.60 -5.90
CA VAL A 108 9.63 -11.41 -5.02
C VAL A 108 9.22 -10.15 -5.81
N GLU A 109 8.28 -10.30 -6.74
CA GLU A 109 7.80 -9.21 -7.59
C GLU A 109 7.35 -7.97 -6.81
N TYR A 110 6.80 -8.17 -5.61
CA TYR A 110 6.41 -7.08 -4.73
C TYR A 110 7.59 -6.22 -4.27
N ALA A 111 8.81 -6.79 -4.16
CA ALA A 111 9.96 -6.07 -3.59
C ALA A 111 10.36 -4.84 -4.43
N ARG A 112 10.34 -4.95 -5.76
CA ARG A 112 10.61 -3.83 -6.66
C ARG A 112 9.56 -2.73 -6.51
N ARG A 113 8.28 -3.10 -6.42
CA ARG A 113 7.17 -2.16 -6.23
C ARG A 113 7.21 -1.52 -4.85
N ALA A 114 7.54 -2.29 -3.81
CA ALA A 114 7.70 -1.79 -2.45
C ALA A 114 8.85 -0.75 -2.37
N LEU A 115 9.98 -1.02 -3.04
CA LEU A 115 11.08 -0.06 -3.11
C LEU A 115 10.66 1.26 -3.81
N ALA A 116 9.92 1.16 -4.92
CA ALA A 116 9.41 2.34 -5.62
C ALA A 116 8.45 3.14 -4.72
N LEU A 117 7.52 2.46 -4.04
CA LEU A 117 6.57 3.07 -3.13
C LEU A 117 7.28 3.73 -1.92
N GLY A 118 8.30 3.08 -1.37
CA GLY A 118 9.13 3.64 -0.31
C GLY A 118 9.82 4.96 -0.74
N ARG A 119 10.36 5.01 -1.96
CA ARG A 119 10.96 6.24 -2.53
C ARG A 119 9.91 7.36 -2.68
N LEU A 120 8.72 7.04 -3.17
CA LEU A 120 7.62 8.00 -3.27
C LEU A 120 7.19 8.54 -1.91
N ASN A 121 7.16 7.67 -0.88
CA ASN A 121 6.86 8.10 0.49
C ASN A 121 7.91 9.08 1.03
N VAL A 122 9.18 8.82 0.75
CA VAL A 122 10.27 9.73 1.14
C VAL A 122 10.14 11.09 0.45
N LEU A 123 9.85 11.10 -0.86
CA LEU A 123 9.59 12.35 -1.59
C LEU A 123 8.43 13.14 -0.98
N TYR A 124 7.35 12.45 -0.64
CA TYR A 124 6.20 13.08 -0.01
C TYR A 124 6.55 13.63 1.39
N ALA A 125 7.37 12.93 2.16
CA ALA A 125 7.85 13.41 3.45
C ALA A 125 8.71 14.67 3.32
N PHE A 126 9.63 14.75 2.34
CA PHE A 126 10.39 15.96 2.06
C PHE A 126 9.50 17.14 1.69
N ARG A 127 8.45 16.90 0.91
CA ARG A 127 7.47 17.92 0.58
C ARG A 127 6.74 18.45 1.82
N LEU A 128 6.33 17.57 2.73
CA LEU A 128 5.72 17.96 4.01
C LEU A 128 6.68 18.85 4.82
N LEU A 129 7.97 18.48 4.85
CA LEU A 129 9.00 19.29 5.50
C LEU A 129 9.13 20.69 4.89
N GLN A 130 9.14 20.80 3.58
CA GLN A 130 9.19 22.07 2.85
C GLN A 130 7.96 22.95 3.16
N ASN A 131 6.81 22.35 3.38
CA ASN A 131 5.56 23.03 3.74
C ASN A 131 5.46 23.33 5.26
N GLY A 132 6.49 22.99 6.05
CA GLY A 132 6.54 23.22 7.50
C GLY A 132 5.87 22.14 8.35
N ASP A 133 5.26 21.11 7.74
CA ASP A 133 4.65 19.98 8.46
C ASP A 133 5.69 18.92 8.85
N LYS A 134 6.48 19.26 9.87
CA LYS A 134 7.53 18.37 10.40
C LYS A 134 6.95 17.08 10.99
N ASP A 135 5.85 17.17 11.70
CA ASP A 135 5.22 16.00 12.34
C ASP A 135 4.64 15.05 11.29
N GLY A 136 4.03 15.59 10.25
CA GLY A 136 3.57 14.81 9.10
C GLY A 136 4.72 14.08 8.43
N ALA A 137 5.81 14.75 8.15
CA ALA A 137 6.99 14.15 7.53
C ALA A 137 7.58 13.02 8.37
N VAL A 138 7.76 13.23 9.68
CA VAL A 138 8.24 12.19 10.61
C VAL A 138 7.29 10.99 10.64
N ARG A 139 5.98 11.23 10.70
CA ARG A 139 4.99 10.13 10.64
C ARG A 139 5.12 9.31 9.35
N MET A 140 5.32 9.97 8.21
CA MET A 140 5.47 9.28 6.92
C MET A 140 6.76 8.46 6.86
N LEU A 141 7.90 9.00 7.29
CA LEU A 141 9.18 8.29 7.31
C LEU A 141 9.16 7.08 8.24
N ARG A 142 8.57 7.21 9.44
CA ARG A 142 8.43 6.07 10.36
C ARG A 142 7.66 4.90 9.76
N ARG A 143 6.67 5.16 8.92
CA ARG A 143 5.89 4.13 8.23
C ARG A 143 6.71 3.36 7.20
N THR A 144 7.70 4.01 6.56
CA THR A 144 8.62 3.31 5.64
C THR A 144 9.51 2.29 6.36
N LEU A 145 9.82 2.52 7.63
CA LEU A 145 10.68 1.62 8.42
C LEU A 145 9.93 0.41 8.99
N LEU A 146 8.61 0.41 8.95
CA LEU A 146 7.75 -0.64 9.48
C LEU A 146 7.21 -1.59 8.40
N THR A 147 7.59 -1.37 7.14
CA THR A 147 7.29 -2.23 5.99
C THR A 147 8.44 -3.16 5.67
#